data_8ddcff5c25da663f5ebd0b9533895652
#
_entry.id   8ddcff5c25da663f5ebd0b9533895652
#
_cell.length_a   1.000
_cell.length_b   1.000
_cell.length_c   1.000
_cell.angle_alpha   90.00
_cell.angle_beta   90.00
_cell.angle_gamma   90.00
#
_symmetry.space_group_name_H-M   'P 1'
#
loop_
_entity.id
_entity.type
_entity.pdbx_description
1 polymer ?
#
loop_
_entity_poly.entity_id
_entity_poly.type
_entity_poly.pdbx_seq_one_letter_code
_entity_poly.pdbx_strand_id
1 'polypeptide(L)'
;WDKTHGGITYFRDCKNRPQQEYWHDMKFWWPQCEAIIATLYAYEATGDPKYLEMHKQINEYTYARFPDKEYGEWFGYFHYDGTLSQPAKGNMYKGPFHIPRMLLKCHLLCKEIQGYDKQ
;
A
#
# COMPACT_ATOMS: atom_id res chain seq x y z
N TRP A 1 8.78 -6.56 0.39
CA TRP A 1 7.82 -7.26 -0.50
C TRP A 1 7.81 -8.74 -0.23
N ASP A 2 6.64 -9.31 0.00
CA ASP A 2 6.46 -10.76 0.11
C ASP A 2 6.48 -11.40 -1.28
N LYS A 3 7.48 -12.26 -1.52
CA LYS A 3 7.65 -12.92 -2.82
C LYS A 3 6.70 -14.10 -3.05
N THR A 4 6.06 -14.59 -1.98
CA THR A 4 5.17 -15.75 -2.05
C THR A 4 3.74 -15.35 -2.36
N HIS A 5 3.21 -14.40 -1.60
CA HIS A 5 1.80 -13.99 -1.69
C HIS A 5 1.61 -12.52 -2.14
N GLY A 6 2.70 -11.79 -2.31
CA GLY A 6 2.67 -10.37 -2.63
C GLY A 6 2.37 -9.47 -1.44
N GLY A 7 2.44 -8.17 -1.66
CA GLY A 7 2.18 -7.15 -0.65
C GLY A 7 3.36 -6.87 0.28
N ILE A 8 3.23 -5.79 1.05
CA ILE A 8 4.18 -5.40 2.08
C ILE A 8 3.73 -6.02 3.40
N THR A 9 4.59 -6.82 4.04
CA THR A 9 4.36 -7.34 5.39
C THR A 9 4.46 -6.22 6.42
N TYR A 10 3.71 -6.34 7.52
CA TYR A 10 3.64 -5.30 8.53
C TYR A 10 4.98 -5.06 9.24
N PHE A 11 5.65 -6.12 9.63
CA PHE A 11 6.87 -6.04 10.43
C PHE A 11 7.93 -7.02 9.96
N ARG A 12 9.17 -6.58 9.91
CA ARG A 12 10.31 -7.45 9.61
C ARG A 12 11.54 -6.98 10.38
N ASP A 13 12.20 -7.87 11.09
CA ASP A 13 13.49 -7.58 11.70
C ASP A 13 14.57 -7.46 10.63
N CYS A 14 15.36 -6.38 10.66
CA CYS A 14 16.39 -6.11 9.65
C CYS A 14 17.56 -7.14 9.68
N LYS A 15 17.68 -7.90 10.75
CA LYS A 15 18.67 -8.98 10.91
C LYS A 15 18.05 -10.38 10.79
N ASN A 16 16.79 -10.47 10.34
CA ASN A 16 16.02 -11.72 10.20
C ASN A 16 15.90 -12.53 11.52
N ARG A 17 15.88 -11.86 12.66
CA ARG A 17 15.60 -12.50 13.94
C ARG A 17 14.11 -12.79 14.09
N PRO A 18 13.72 -13.73 14.96
CA PRO A 18 12.31 -13.98 15.26
C PRO A 18 11.59 -12.71 15.71
N GLN A 19 10.39 -12.49 15.18
CA GLN A 19 9.54 -11.35 15.54
C GLN A 19 8.81 -11.66 16.85
N GLN A 20 8.59 -10.63 17.65
CA GLN A 20 7.79 -10.72 18.87
C GLN A 20 6.29 -10.63 18.61
N GLU A 21 5.92 -9.78 17.64
CA GLU A 21 4.52 -9.57 17.24
C GLU A 21 4.05 -10.74 16.37
N TYR A 22 3.02 -11.46 16.81
CA TYR A 22 2.46 -12.59 16.08
C TYR A 22 1.78 -12.19 14.76
N TRP A 23 1.42 -10.90 14.58
CA TRP A 23 0.84 -10.34 13.35
C TRP A 23 1.87 -9.75 12.41
N HIS A 24 3.15 -9.95 12.64
CA HIS A 24 4.25 -9.31 11.91
C HIS A 24 4.23 -9.56 10.39
N ASP A 25 3.72 -10.69 9.95
CA ASP A 25 3.64 -11.07 8.54
C ASP A 25 2.31 -10.68 7.85
N MET A 26 1.35 -10.17 8.62
CA MET A 26 0.07 -9.70 8.06
C MET A 26 0.25 -8.51 7.11
N LYS A 27 -0.73 -8.32 6.23
CA LYS A 27 -0.79 -7.20 5.28
C LYS A 27 -1.85 -6.21 5.75
N PHE A 28 -1.41 -5.03 6.17
CA PHE A 28 -2.29 -3.95 6.59
C PHE A 28 -2.44 -2.91 5.48
N TRP A 29 -3.56 -2.20 5.46
CA TRP A 29 -3.90 -1.18 4.46
C TRP A 29 -2.87 -0.05 4.38
N TRP A 30 -2.45 0.46 5.54
CA TRP A 30 -1.61 1.66 5.60
C TRP A 30 -0.19 1.45 5.06
N PRO A 31 0.53 0.33 5.31
CA PRO A 31 1.84 0.13 4.68
C PRO A 31 1.74 0.05 3.15
N GLN A 32 0.66 -0.53 2.62
CA GLN A 32 0.43 -0.55 1.18
C GLN A 32 0.22 0.88 0.65
N CYS A 33 -0.63 1.68 1.30
CA CYS A 33 -0.86 3.08 0.93
C CYS A 33 0.43 3.91 0.92
N GLU A 34 1.23 3.78 1.98
CA GLU A 34 2.50 4.52 2.07
C GLU A 34 3.53 4.04 1.05
N ALA A 35 3.59 2.75 0.74
CA ALA A 35 4.47 2.22 -0.30
C ALA A 35 4.05 2.68 -1.71
N ILE A 36 2.75 2.78 -1.99
CA ILE A 36 2.23 3.34 -3.24
C ILE A 36 2.69 4.79 -3.41
N ILE A 37 2.57 5.62 -2.37
CA ILE A 37 3.04 7.01 -2.38
C ILE A 37 4.56 7.06 -2.57
N ALA A 38 5.30 6.30 -1.75
CA ALA A 38 6.76 6.37 -1.73
C ALA A 38 7.40 5.97 -3.06
N THR A 39 6.88 4.93 -3.71
CA THR A 39 7.41 4.48 -5.00
C THR A 39 7.12 5.48 -6.11
N LEU A 40 5.96 6.14 -6.10
CA LEU A 40 5.64 7.17 -7.09
C LEU A 40 6.50 8.43 -6.89
N TYR A 41 6.73 8.87 -5.65
CA TYR A 41 7.68 9.96 -5.34
C TYR A 41 9.11 9.60 -5.78
N ALA A 42 9.54 8.37 -5.52
CA ALA A 42 10.87 7.94 -5.93
C ALA A 42 11.04 7.95 -7.45
N TYR A 43 9.98 7.57 -8.20
CA TYR A 43 9.99 7.68 -9.66
C TYR A 43 10.03 9.13 -10.13
N GLU A 44 9.20 9.99 -9.57
CA GLU A 44 9.19 11.43 -9.91
C GLU A 44 10.56 12.08 -9.66
N ALA A 45 11.15 11.81 -8.50
CA ALA A 45 12.42 12.41 -8.10
C ALA A 45 13.64 11.90 -8.88
N THR A 46 13.61 10.65 -9.38
CA THR A 46 14.81 10.01 -9.98
C THR A 46 14.69 9.69 -11.46
N GLY A 47 13.45 9.58 -11.98
CA GLY A 47 13.18 9.08 -13.33
C GLY A 47 13.51 7.59 -13.52
N ASP A 48 13.93 6.87 -12.47
CA ASP A 48 14.34 5.47 -12.58
C ASP A 48 13.11 4.55 -12.73
N PRO A 49 12.97 3.85 -13.87
CA PRO A 49 11.79 3.03 -14.17
C PRO A 49 11.55 1.90 -13.17
N LYS A 50 12.56 1.49 -12.40
CA LYS A 50 12.39 0.47 -11.36
C LYS A 50 11.34 0.87 -10.31
N TYR A 51 11.26 2.17 -9.96
CA TYR A 51 10.28 2.66 -9.00
C TYR A 51 8.85 2.66 -9.57
N LEU A 52 8.72 2.89 -10.87
CA LEU A 52 7.44 2.77 -11.54
C LEU A 52 6.94 1.31 -11.58
N GLU A 53 7.84 0.36 -11.81
CA GLU A 53 7.50 -1.06 -11.76
C GLU A 53 7.12 -1.50 -10.33
N MET A 54 7.84 -1.04 -9.31
CA MET A 54 7.46 -1.27 -7.91
C MET A 54 6.10 -0.66 -7.59
N HIS A 55 5.84 0.58 -8.07
CA HIS A 55 4.55 1.25 -7.90
C HIS A 55 3.41 0.43 -8.51
N LYS A 56 3.55 -0.02 -9.76
CA LYS A 56 2.54 -0.86 -10.43
C LYS A 56 2.26 -2.12 -9.64
N GLN A 57 3.31 -2.83 -9.23
CA GLN A 57 3.20 -4.08 -8.49
C GLN A 57 2.43 -3.91 -7.16
N ILE A 58 2.77 -2.88 -6.39
CA ILE A 58 2.10 -2.60 -5.11
C ILE A 58 0.65 -2.16 -5.35
N ASN A 59 0.43 -1.31 -6.36
CA ASN A 59 -0.88 -0.80 -6.70
C ASN A 59 -1.83 -1.92 -7.14
N GLU A 60 -1.41 -2.78 -8.05
CA GLU A 60 -2.17 -3.94 -8.51
C GLU A 60 -2.53 -4.88 -7.36
N TYR A 61 -1.55 -5.22 -6.51
CA TYR A 61 -1.78 -6.03 -5.32
C TYR A 61 -2.84 -5.42 -4.40
N THR A 62 -2.70 -4.14 -4.12
CA THR A 62 -3.53 -3.42 -3.16
C THR A 62 -4.97 -3.29 -3.67
N TYR A 63 -5.15 -2.84 -4.91
CA TYR A 63 -6.48 -2.65 -5.48
C TYR A 63 -7.22 -3.95 -5.81
N ALA A 64 -6.49 -5.05 -5.96
CA ALA A 64 -7.12 -6.37 -6.12
C ALA A 64 -7.73 -6.90 -4.82
N ARG A 65 -7.26 -6.45 -3.64
CA ARG A 65 -7.60 -7.06 -2.35
C ARG A 65 -8.32 -6.15 -1.36
N PHE A 66 -7.81 -4.92 -1.19
CA PHE A 66 -8.27 -4.06 -0.10
C PHE A 66 -9.63 -3.40 -0.33
N PRO A 67 -9.94 -2.86 -1.52
CA PRO A 67 -11.24 -2.25 -1.76
C PRO A 67 -12.39 -3.27 -1.67
N ASP A 68 -13.42 -2.94 -0.89
CA ASP A 68 -14.69 -3.64 -0.97
C ASP A 68 -15.45 -3.18 -2.20
N LYS A 69 -15.59 -4.07 -3.16
CA LYS A 69 -16.23 -3.76 -4.46
C LYS A 69 -17.75 -3.69 -4.39
N GLU A 70 -18.34 -4.23 -3.33
CA GLU A 70 -19.79 -4.26 -3.16
C GLU A 70 -20.31 -3.04 -2.39
N TYR A 71 -19.67 -2.74 -1.24
CA TYR A 71 -20.16 -1.69 -0.33
C TYR A 71 -19.22 -0.47 -0.22
N GLY A 72 -18.13 -0.47 -0.97
CA GLY A 72 -17.14 0.62 -0.90
C GLY A 72 -16.25 0.56 0.35
N GLU A 73 -15.35 1.52 0.45
CA GLU A 73 -14.28 1.58 1.45
C GLU A 73 -13.32 0.38 1.33
N TRP A 74 -12.31 0.33 2.17
CA TRP A 74 -11.28 -0.71 2.15
C TRP A 74 -11.30 -1.54 3.42
N PHE A 75 -11.14 -2.86 3.29
CA PHE A 75 -10.75 -3.71 4.41
C PHE A 75 -9.37 -3.31 4.92
N GLY A 76 -9.12 -3.50 6.22
CA GLY A 76 -7.87 -3.04 6.83
C GLY A 76 -6.80 -4.12 6.94
N TYR A 77 -7.20 -5.39 7.09
CA TYR A 77 -6.31 -6.42 7.62
C TYR A 77 -6.47 -7.74 6.89
N PHE A 78 -5.37 -8.21 6.33
CA PHE A 78 -5.28 -9.50 5.66
C PHE A 78 -4.22 -10.36 6.33
N HIS A 79 -4.43 -11.67 6.35
CA HIS A 79 -3.42 -12.63 6.75
C HIS A 79 -2.24 -12.67 5.76
N TYR A 80 -1.17 -13.36 6.13
CA TYR A 80 0.01 -13.51 5.29
C TYR A 80 -0.30 -14.02 3.88
N ASP A 81 -1.18 -15.01 3.78
CA ASP A 81 -1.62 -15.60 2.50
C ASP A 81 -2.56 -14.72 1.66
N GLY A 82 -2.97 -13.58 2.18
CA GLY A 82 -3.88 -12.64 1.50
C GLY A 82 -5.36 -12.92 1.75
N THR A 83 -5.71 -13.83 2.65
CA THR A 83 -7.10 -14.02 3.10
C THR A 83 -7.52 -12.90 4.05
N LEU A 84 -8.80 -12.52 4.01
CA LEU A 84 -9.33 -11.46 4.87
C LEU A 84 -9.29 -11.88 6.34
N SER A 85 -8.67 -11.07 7.19
CA SER A 85 -8.57 -11.33 8.63
C SER A 85 -9.82 -10.89 9.39
N GLN A 86 -10.36 -9.73 9.04
CA GLN A 86 -11.59 -9.21 9.67
C GLN A 86 -12.36 -8.32 8.68
N PRO A 87 -13.70 -8.39 8.70
CA PRO A 87 -14.54 -7.64 7.76
C PRO A 87 -14.74 -6.18 8.16
N ALA A 88 -14.33 -5.77 9.35
CA ALA A 88 -14.47 -4.39 9.80
C ALA A 88 -13.61 -3.45 8.96
N LYS A 89 -14.22 -2.39 8.43
CA LYS A 89 -13.57 -1.37 7.59
C LYS A 89 -13.06 -0.18 8.37
N GLY A 90 -13.45 -0.03 9.62
CA GLY A 90 -12.98 1.00 10.54
C GLY A 90 -12.83 0.45 11.96
N ASN A 91 -11.87 0.96 12.70
CA ASN A 91 -11.66 0.65 14.11
C ASN A 91 -10.82 1.76 14.77
N MET A 92 -10.37 1.54 16.01
CA MET A 92 -9.54 2.51 16.75
C MET A 92 -8.28 2.97 15.98
N TYR A 93 -7.72 2.13 15.12
CA TYR A 93 -6.47 2.40 14.38
C TYR A 93 -6.72 2.79 12.93
N LYS A 94 -7.75 2.22 12.29
CA LYS A 94 -8.10 2.48 10.90
C LYS A 94 -9.16 3.56 10.79
N GLY A 95 -8.71 4.78 10.54
CA GLY A 95 -9.54 5.94 10.21
C GLY A 95 -9.29 6.48 8.80
N PRO A 96 -9.90 7.60 8.43
CA PRO A 96 -9.86 8.16 7.09
C PRO A 96 -8.58 9.00 6.84
N PHE A 97 -7.42 8.44 7.12
CA PHE A 97 -6.14 9.14 6.92
C PHE A 97 -5.33 8.61 5.74
N HIS A 98 -4.89 7.35 5.79
CA HIS A 98 -3.93 6.84 4.81
C HIS A 98 -4.51 6.73 3.40
N ILE A 99 -5.75 6.28 3.25
CA ILE A 99 -6.39 6.11 1.95
C ILE A 99 -6.63 7.46 1.26
N PRO A 100 -7.31 8.46 1.88
CA PRO A 100 -7.49 9.77 1.25
C PRO A 100 -6.17 10.48 0.97
N ARG A 101 -5.19 10.35 1.87
CA ARG A 101 -3.85 10.91 1.67
C ARG A 101 -3.15 10.27 0.47
N MET A 102 -3.20 8.94 0.34
CA MET A 102 -2.62 8.22 -0.78
C MET A 102 -3.26 8.68 -2.11
N LEU A 103 -4.59 8.71 -2.17
CA LEU A 103 -5.33 9.13 -3.37
C LEU A 103 -4.96 10.57 -3.79
N LEU A 104 -4.96 11.50 -2.83
CA LEU A 104 -4.61 12.90 -3.11
C LEU A 104 -3.16 13.04 -3.57
N LYS A 105 -2.20 12.43 -2.86
CA LYS A 105 -0.79 12.53 -3.19
C LYS A 105 -0.47 11.91 -4.55
N CYS A 106 -1.00 10.74 -4.82
CA CYS A 106 -0.80 10.09 -6.12
C CYS A 106 -1.46 10.89 -7.26
N HIS A 107 -2.65 11.48 -7.04
CA HIS A 107 -3.28 12.32 -8.04
C HIS A 107 -2.41 13.54 -8.41
N LEU A 108 -1.89 14.25 -7.40
CA LEU A 108 -1.01 15.41 -7.63
C LEU A 108 0.28 15.00 -8.33
N LEU A 109 0.95 13.95 -7.87
CA LEU A 109 2.18 13.44 -8.50
C LEU A 109 1.97 12.99 -9.95
N CYS A 110 0.87 12.32 -10.25
CA CYS A 110 0.55 11.93 -11.62
C CYS A 110 0.39 13.15 -12.54
N LYS A 111 -0.21 14.25 -12.05
CA LYS A 111 -0.30 15.49 -12.80
C LYS A 111 1.08 16.09 -13.07
N GLU A 112 1.95 16.16 -12.06
CA GLU A 112 3.33 16.66 -12.19
C GLU A 112 4.13 15.84 -13.20
N ILE A 113 4.09 14.51 -13.10
CA ILE A 113 4.78 13.57 -14.00
C ILE A 113 4.26 13.71 -15.45
N GLN A 114 2.97 13.90 -15.64
CA GLN A 114 2.36 14.07 -16.95
C GLN A 114 2.50 15.51 -17.51
N GLY A 115 3.02 16.44 -16.72
CA GLY A 115 3.23 17.83 -17.14
C GLY A 115 1.94 18.67 -17.22
N TYR A 116 0.86 18.25 -16.58
CA TYR A 116 -0.42 18.97 -16.60
C TYR A 116 -0.35 20.37 -15.96
N ASP A 117 0.59 20.60 -15.04
CA ASP A 117 0.74 21.88 -14.34
C ASP A 117 1.76 22.85 -15.03
N LYS A 118 2.20 22.52 -16.25
CA LYS A 118 3.15 23.34 -17.04
C LYS A 118 2.50 24.14 -18.17
N GLN A 119 1.18 24.27 -18.13
CA GLN A 119 0.43 25.12 -19.08
C GLN A 119 -0.07 26.40 -18.42
#